data_0b31653f4582e34dc49664e007dd8ffd
#
_entry.id   0b31653f4582e34dc49664e007dd8ffd
#
_cell.length_a   1.000
_cell.length_b   1.000
_cell.length_c   1.000
_cell.angle_alpha   90.00
_cell.angle_beta   90.00
_cell.angle_gamma   90.00
#
_symmetry.space_group_name_H-M   'P 1'
#
loop_
_entity.id
_entity.type
_entity.pdbx_description
1 polymer ?
#
loop_
_entity_poly.entity_id
_entity_poly.type
_entity_poly.pdbx_seq_one_letter_code
_entity_poly.pdbx_strand_id
1 'polypeptide(L)'
;MDYCVPVLANRSHVNARARPAVTLARAAVLFTLAFLSSACHDSVPALDPAMTSCIPASAVLAAGLNLDAIRAAPVYSKLPPAVLALTEPQRQAQYAIFVFDGRNLLAISRGQFREPPAGATLLAPNLALAGPPDLVRAATSQHHTGATGAPELVDPAKLVAAAKPIWIVVRGGVTLPLGGNAANLNRLLHATSHTTITVELRDSVDLELTALCLTPGDGREFEQSLRAILTLAAAANERQPGLAALLRGIEIRREDRTVHVALTTAPDGLDQLLRAF
;
A
#
# COMPACT_ATOMS: atom_id res chain seq x y z
N MET A 1 -26.14 30.62 91.19
CA MET A 1 -25.51 29.37 91.58
C MET A 1 -24.76 28.95 90.33
N ASP A 2 -23.50 29.43 90.20
CA ASP A 2 -22.31 28.70 90.68
C ASP A 2 -22.00 27.54 89.72
N TYR A 3 -20.90 27.41 89.05
CA TYR A 3 -19.47 27.71 89.15
C TYR A 3 -18.88 27.60 87.71
N CYS A 4 -18.08 28.50 87.25
CA CYS A 4 -16.61 28.59 87.34
C CYS A 4 -15.91 27.24 87.01
N VAL A 5 -15.00 27.15 86.13
CA VAL A 5 -13.67 27.67 85.88
C VAL A 5 -12.94 26.83 84.82
N PRO A 6 -11.79 27.16 84.36
CA PRO A 6 -11.31 27.22 82.97
C PRO A 6 -10.19 26.19 82.66
N VAL A 7 -9.43 26.50 81.58
CA VAL A 7 -8.02 26.08 81.38
C VAL A 7 -7.86 24.79 80.60
N LEU A 8 -7.20 24.69 79.54
CA LEU A 8 -5.85 24.96 79.07
C LEU A 8 -5.68 24.72 77.61
N ALA A 9 -4.90 25.54 77.02
CA ALA A 9 -4.33 25.39 75.72
C ALA A 9 -3.46 24.11 75.62
N ASN A 10 -3.57 23.38 74.52
CA ASN A 10 -2.44 22.60 74.06
C ASN A 10 -2.28 22.77 72.55
N ARG A 11 -1.24 23.51 72.20
CA ARG A 11 -0.70 23.60 70.87
C ARG A 11 -0.09 22.24 70.51
N SER A 12 -0.65 21.55 69.58
CA SER A 12 0.04 20.47 68.91
C SER A 12 0.35 20.92 67.50
N HIS A 13 1.62 21.30 67.27
CA HIS A 13 2.24 21.41 65.96
C HIS A 13 2.15 20.06 65.28
N VAL A 14 1.25 19.88 64.34
CA VAL A 14 1.30 18.76 63.43
C VAL A 14 2.03 19.19 62.17
N ASN A 15 3.24 18.66 62.03
CA ASN A 15 4.14 18.78 60.91
C ASN A 15 3.42 18.50 59.57
N ALA A 16 3.18 19.53 58.77
CA ALA A 16 2.81 19.46 57.37
C ALA A 16 4.09 19.26 56.50
N ARG A 17 4.72 18.13 56.59
CA ARG A 17 5.81 17.74 55.65
C ARG A 17 5.86 16.26 55.41
N ALA A 18 4.94 15.74 54.55
CA ALA A 18 5.09 14.47 53.85
C ALA A 18 3.95 14.21 52.88
N ARG A 19 3.77 15.04 51.85
CA ARG A 19 2.82 14.69 50.75
C ARG A 19 3.19 15.18 49.33
N PRO A 20 4.46 15.29 48.91
CA PRO A 20 4.73 15.42 47.49
C PRO A 20 5.07 14.07 46.79
N ALA A 21 5.54 13.06 47.54
CA ALA A 21 6.04 11.82 46.88
C ALA A 21 4.91 10.89 46.34
N VAL A 22 3.76 10.88 47.01
CA VAL A 22 2.63 9.99 46.59
C VAL A 22 1.90 10.55 45.37
N THR A 23 1.85 11.87 45.20
CA THR A 23 1.18 12.54 44.07
C THR A 23 2.03 12.41 42.79
N LEU A 24 3.35 12.49 42.89
CA LEU A 24 4.26 12.26 41.74
C LEU A 24 4.27 10.82 41.28
N ALA A 25 4.22 9.85 42.19
CA ALA A 25 4.13 8.44 41.83
C ALA A 25 2.81 8.08 41.12
N ARG A 26 1.67 8.69 41.53
CA ARG A 26 0.38 8.49 40.85
C ARG A 26 0.33 9.16 39.48
N ALA A 27 0.93 10.32 39.29
CA ALA A 27 1.05 10.97 38.00
C ALA A 27 1.95 10.19 37.03
N ALA A 28 3.05 9.63 37.51
CA ALA A 28 3.95 8.80 36.68
C ALA A 28 3.30 7.47 36.25
N VAL A 29 2.52 6.82 37.12
CA VAL A 29 1.79 5.58 36.77
C VAL A 29 0.66 5.86 35.78
N LEU A 30 -0.07 6.97 35.88
CA LEU A 30 -1.10 7.36 34.92
C LEU A 30 -0.48 7.75 33.56
N PHE A 31 0.71 8.36 33.53
CA PHE A 31 1.39 8.72 32.29
C PHE A 31 1.97 7.50 31.59
N THR A 32 2.50 6.50 32.34
CA THR A 32 2.96 5.24 31.76
C THR A 32 1.82 4.36 31.25
N LEU A 33 0.66 4.35 31.91
CA LEU A 33 -0.55 3.64 31.41
C LEU A 33 -1.12 4.30 30.15
N ALA A 34 -1.05 5.63 30.01
CA ALA A 34 -1.48 6.33 28.79
C ALA A 34 -0.55 6.06 27.59
N PHE A 35 0.74 5.82 27.82
CA PHE A 35 1.69 5.43 26.76
C PHE A 35 1.54 3.96 26.33
N LEU A 36 1.09 3.07 27.23
CA LEU A 36 0.86 1.66 26.91
C LEU A 36 -0.44 1.43 26.13
N SER A 37 -1.42 2.34 26.22
CA SER A 37 -2.66 2.25 25.44
C SER A 37 -2.53 2.78 23.99
N SER A 38 -1.43 3.45 23.63
CA SER A 38 -1.17 3.91 22.25
C SER A 38 -0.44 2.90 21.40
N ALA A 39 -0.08 1.71 21.91
CA ALA A 39 0.73 0.71 21.22
C ALA A 39 -0.05 -0.45 20.59
N CYS A 40 -1.39 -0.40 20.64
CA CYS A 40 -2.22 -1.34 19.87
C CYS A 40 -2.75 -0.65 18.61
N HIS A 41 -1.86 -0.14 17.75
CA HIS A 41 -2.12 -0.19 16.33
C HIS A 41 -1.84 -1.64 15.94
N ASP A 42 -2.88 -2.40 15.70
CA ASP A 42 -2.79 -3.64 14.96
C ASP A 42 -2.11 -3.30 13.65
N SER A 43 -0.79 -3.52 13.60
CA SER A 43 -0.04 -3.47 12.36
C SER A 43 -0.63 -4.59 11.51
N VAL A 44 -1.50 -4.22 10.57
CA VAL A 44 -1.98 -5.16 9.54
C VAL A 44 -0.72 -5.80 8.97
N PRO A 45 -0.57 -7.13 9.09
CA PRO A 45 0.62 -7.79 8.57
C PRO A 45 0.75 -7.42 7.09
N ALA A 46 1.95 -7.03 6.67
CA ALA A 46 2.24 -6.45 5.37
C ALA A 46 1.63 -7.23 4.19
N LEU A 47 1.53 -8.55 4.33
CA LEU A 47 0.80 -9.43 3.43
C LEU A 47 0.29 -10.63 4.23
N ASP A 48 -1.03 -10.83 4.20
CA ASP A 48 -1.65 -11.98 4.84
C ASP A 48 -1.26 -13.28 4.12
N PRO A 49 -0.66 -14.27 4.83
CA PRO A 49 -0.34 -15.58 4.25
C PRO A 49 -1.56 -16.28 3.61
N ALA A 50 -2.77 -16.10 4.18
CA ALA A 50 -3.98 -16.66 3.61
C ALA A 50 -4.32 -16.07 2.25
N MET A 51 -4.02 -14.78 2.01
CA MET A 51 -4.20 -14.16 0.70
C MET A 51 -3.09 -14.56 -0.28
N THR A 52 -1.83 -14.58 0.17
CA THR A 52 -0.70 -14.91 -0.72
C THR A 52 -0.69 -16.36 -1.15
N SER A 53 -1.22 -17.28 -0.33
CA SER A 53 -1.42 -18.68 -0.73
C SER A 53 -2.50 -18.87 -1.81
N CYS A 54 -3.34 -17.86 -2.07
CA CYS A 54 -4.29 -17.88 -3.18
C CYS A 54 -3.67 -17.41 -4.52
N ILE A 55 -2.42 -16.95 -4.55
CA ILE A 55 -1.79 -16.47 -5.80
C ILE A 55 -1.32 -17.68 -6.61
N PRO A 56 -1.89 -17.93 -7.81
CA PRO A 56 -1.52 -19.07 -8.64
C PRO A 56 -0.09 -18.94 -9.18
N ALA A 57 0.56 -20.08 -9.45
CA ALA A 57 1.90 -20.12 -10.06
C ALA A 57 1.97 -19.49 -11.46
N SER A 58 0.83 -19.44 -12.17
CA SER A 58 0.72 -18.79 -13.49
C SER A 58 0.71 -17.26 -13.43
N ALA A 59 0.66 -16.66 -12.25
CA ALA A 59 0.61 -15.20 -12.08
C ALA A 59 1.85 -14.52 -12.68
N VAL A 60 1.65 -13.45 -13.41
CA VAL A 60 2.70 -12.60 -13.99
C VAL A 60 2.73 -11.19 -13.40
N LEU A 61 1.62 -10.81 -12.73
CA LEU A 61 1.48 -9.55 -12.03
C LEU A 61 0.62 -9.75 -10.78
N ALA A 62 1.01 -9.10 -9.69
CA ALA A 62 0.20 -8.96 -8.49
C ALA A 62 0.14 -7.49 -8.07
N ALA A 63 -1.04 -7.01 -7.72
CA ALA A 63 -1.26 -5.66 -7.22
C ALA A 63 -2.06 -5.70 -5.92
N GLY A 64 -1.58 -5.05 -4.88
CA GLY A 64 -2.26 -4.97 -3.59
C GLY A 64 -2.78 -3.58 -3.28
N LEU A 65 -3.96 -3.53 -2.72
CA LEU A 65 -4.67 -2.34 -2.29
C LEU A 65 -5.06 -2.47 -0.82
N ASN A 66 -4.45 -1.67 0.06
CA ASN A 66 -4.94 -1.49 1.42
C ASN A 66 -6.11 -0.49 1.38
N LEU A 67 -7.32 -1.00 1.23
CA LEU A 67 -8.51 -0.20 1.00
C LEU A 67 -8.87 0.67 2.21
N ASP A 68 -8.59 0.21 3.43
CA ASP A 68 -8.81 1.02 4.63
C ASP A 68 -7.86 2.22 4.66
N ALA A 69 -6.57 2.00 4.37
CA ALA A 69 -5.59 3.08 4.29
C ALA A 69 -5.88 4.05 3.13
N ILE A 70 -6.32 3.54 1.98
CA ILE A 70 -6.71 4.36 0.82
C ILE A 70 -7.89 5.25 1.17
N ARG A 71 -8.95 4.69 1.78
CA ARG A 71 -10.15 5.45 2.18
C ARG A 71 -9.87 6.48 3.28
N ALA A 72 -8.90 6.20 4.16
CA ALA A 72 -8.48 7.12 5.21
C ALA A 72 -7.55 8.22 4.72
N ALA A 73 -7.00 8.14 3.50
CA ALA A 73 -6.06 9.12 2.99
C ALA A 73 -6.72 10.50 2.77
N PRO A 74 -6.07 11.61 3.16
CA PRO A 74 -6.62 12.96 3.00
C PRO A 74 -6.98 13.30 1.55
N VAL A 75 -6.23 12.73 0.60
CA VAL A 75 -6.41 12.94 -0.83
C VAL A 75 -7.56 12.11 -1.43
N TYR A 76 -8.13 11.14 -0.70
CA TYR A 76 -9.07 10.15 -1.24
C TYR A 76 -10.26 10.79 -1.98
N SER A 77 -10.90 11.78 -1.37
CA SER A 77 -12.05 12.47 -1.98
C SER A 77 -11.73 13.30 -3.22
N LYS A 78 -10.44 13.53 -3.47
CA LYS A 78 -9.93 14.30 -4.63
C LYS A 78 -9.37 13.38 -5.73
N LEU A 79 -9.36 12.06 -5.51
CA LEU A 79 -8.90 11.11 -6.52
C LEU A 79 -9.82 11.11 -7.74
N PRO A 80 -9.29 10.86 -8.94
CA PRO A 80 -10.08 10.77 -10.16
C PRO A 80 -11.21 9.73 -10.02
N PRO A 81 -12.40 10.00 -10.60
CA PRO A 81 -13.53 9.04 -10.56
C PRO A 81 -13.18 7.65 -11.07
N ALA A 82 -12.29 7.55 -12.05
CA ALA A 82 -11.82 6.27 -12.57
C ALA A 82 -11.07 5.45 -11.50
N VAL A 83 -10.28 6.10 -10.63
CA VAL A 83 -9.58 5.45 -9.52
C VAL A 83 -10.57 5.06 -8.42
N LEU A 84 -11.51 5.94 -8.07
CA LEU A 84 -12.55 5.65 -7.09
C LEU A 84 -13.43 4.46 -7.52
N ALA A 85 -13.77 4.38 -8.82
CA ALA A 85 -14.54 3.27 -9.38
C ALA A 85 -13.86 1.90 -9.19
N LEU A 86 -12.54 1.83 -9.10
CA LEU A 86 -11.82 0.58 -8.82
C LEU A 86 -12.03 0.08 -7.39
N THR A 87 -12.34 0.99 -6.45
CA THR A 87 -12.56 0.64 -5.04
C THR A 87 -14.01 0.26 -4.73
N GLU A 88 -14.96 0.67 -5.57
CA GLU A 88 -16.40 0.46 -5.37
C GLU A 88 -16.82 -1.02 -5.29
N PRO A 89 -16.37 -1.92 -6.21
CA PRO A 89 -16.71 -3.33 -6.12
C PRO A 89 -16.18 -4.00 -4.83
N GLN A 90 -15.22 -3.36 -4.19
CA GLN A 90 -14.52 -3.86 -3.01
C GLN A 90 -14.94 -3.14 -1.71
N ARG A 91 -16.15 -2.57 -1.64
CA ARG A 91 -16.61 -1.76 -0.48
C ARG A 91 -16.51 -2.49 0.86
N GLN A 92 -16.77 -3.78 0.88
CA GLN A 92 -16.72 -4.62 2.08
C GLN A 92 -15.34 -5.16 2.38
N ALA A 93 -14.38 -4.98 1.46
CA ALA A 93 -13.01 -5.41 1.65
C ALA A 93 -12.19 -4.35 2.39
N GLN A 94 -11.32 -4.80 3.26
CA GLN A 94 -10.29 -4.01 3.92
C GLN A 94 -8.99 -4.02 3.10
N TYR A 95 -8.74 -5.13 2.44
CA TYR A 95 -7.57 -5.35 1.59
C TYR A 95 -7.96 -6.17 0.36
N ALA A 96 -7.35 -5.87 -0.78
CA ALA A 96 -7.53 -6.64 -1.99
C ALA A 96 -6.19 -6.89 -2.69
N ILE A 97 -6.01 -8.08 -3.26
CA ILE A 97 -4.91 -8.41 -4.17
C ILE A 97 -5.53 -8.76 -5.52
N PHE A 98 -5.11 -8.08 -6.57
CA PHE A 98 -5.45 -8.39 -7.94
C PHE A 98 -4.28 -9.15 -8.57
N VAL A 99 -4.57 -10.29 -9.16
CA VAL A 99 -3.58 -11.16 -9.79
C VAL A 99 -3.92 -11.32 -11.26
N PHE A 100 -2.94 -11.12 -12.12
CA PHE A 100 -3.09 -11.27 -13.57
C PHE A 100 -2.17 -12.39 -14.08
N ASP A 101 -2.71 -13.32 -14.88
CA ASP A 101 -1.97 -14.48 -15.42
C ASP A 101 -1.47 -14.27 -16.84
N GLY A 102 -1.63 -13.06 -17.40
CA GLY A 102 -1.34 -12.74 -18.80
C GLY A 102 -2.61 -12.68 -19.68
N ARG A 103 -3.75 -13.17 -19.18
CA ARG A 103 -5.04 -13.17 -19.90
C ARG A 103 -6.22 -12.75 -19.03
N ASN A 104 -6.23 -13.23 -17.80
CA ASN A 104 -7.38 -13.12 -16.90
C ASN A 104 -6.96 -12.46 -15.58
N LEU A 105 -7.93 -11.81 -14.95
CA LEU A 105 -7.75 -11.18 -13.65
C LEU A 105 -8.47 -11.98 -12.56
N LEU A 106 -7.80 -12.21 -11.44
CA LEU A 106 -8.34 -12.75 -10.20
C LEU A 106 -8.26 -11.65 -9.13
N ALA A 107 -9.36 -11.41 -8.42
CA ALA A 107 -9.37 -10.60 -7.21
C ALA A 107 -9.42 -11.52 -5.97
N ILE A 108 -8.52 -11.28 -5.03
CA ILE A 108 -8.44 -11.94 -3.72
C ILE A 108 -8.75 -10.84 -2.71
N SER A 109 -9.86 -10.93 -2.00
CA SER A 109 -10.33 -9.86 -1.12
C SER A 109 -10.42 -10.34 0.31
N ARG A 110 -9.90 -9.55 1.24
CA ARG A 110 -10.04 -9.75 2.68
C ARG A 110 -10.96 -8.68 3.27
N GLY A 111 -11.91 -9.10 4.09
CA GLY A 111 -12.88 -8.22 4.73
C GLY A 111 -13.80 -8.97 5.67
N GLN A 112 -14.87 -8.33 6.10
CA GLN A 112 -15.93 -8.96 6.88
C GLN A 112 -17.15 -9.15 5.97
N PHE A 113 -17.23 -10.31 5.33
CA PHE A 113 -18.29 -10.61 4.37
C PHE A 113 -19.46 -11.29 5.08
N ARG A 114 -20.63 -10.63 5.14
CA ARG A 114 -21.89 -11.25 5.57
C ARG A 114 -22.45 -12.16 4.49
N GLU A 115 -22.25 -11.76 3.24
CA GLU A 115 -22.64 -12.48 2.03
C GLU A 115 -21.48 -12.39 1.03
N PRO A 116 -21.31 -13.38 0.14
CA PRO A 116 -20.29 -13.30 -0.90
C PRO A 116 -20.47 -12.02 -1.71
N PRO A 117 -19.42 -11.23 -1.99
CA PRO A 117 -19.51 -10.17 -2.99
C PRO A 117 -20.01 -10.71 -4.33
N ALA A 118 -20.68 -9.88 -5.12
CA ALA A 118 -21.24 -10.31 -6.40
C ALA A 118 -20.18 -10.99 -7.29
N GLY A 119 -20.44 -12.21 -7.73
CA GLY A 119 -19.53 -13.01 -8.55
C GLY A 119 -18.31 -13.57 -7.81
N ALA A 120 -18.27 -13.50 -6.48
CA ALA A 120 -17.19 -14.03 -5.69
C ALA A 120 -17.54 -15.38 -5.02
N THR A 121 -16.51 -16.18 -4.74
CA THR A 121 -16.58 -17.40 -3.93
C THR A 121 -15.87 -17.14 -2.61
N LEU A 122 -16.51 -17.45 -1.48
CA LEU A 122 -15.87 -17.40 -0.16
C LEU A 122 -15.03 -18.65 0.05
N LEU A 123 -13.76 -18.49 0.37
CA LEU A 123 -12.91 -19.57 0.92
C LEU A 123 -12.98 -19.63 2.43
N ALA A 124 -13.21 -18.49 3.09
CA ALA A 124 -13.40 -18.34 4.53
C ALA A 124 -14.34 -17.13 4.77
N PRO A 125 -14.91 -16.96 5.97
CA PRO A 125 -15.79 -15.82 6.27
C PRO A 125 -15.18 -14.44 6.00
N ASN A 126 -13.85 -14.37 5.96
CA ASN A 126 -13.09 -13.13 5.73
C ASN A 126 -12.25 -13.16 4.47
N LEU A 127 -12.37 -14.18 3.61
CA LEU A 127 -11.56 -14.34 2.39
C LEU A 127 -12.42 -14.72 1.20
N ALA A 128 -12.45 -13.87 0.18
CA ALA A 128 -13.24 -14.04 -1.03
C ALA A 128 -12.36 -14.02 -2.28
N LEU A 129 -12.72 -14.83 -3.27
CA LEU A 129 -12.11 -14.88 -4.61
C LEU A 129 -13.15 -14.50 -5.66
N ALA A 130 -12.78 -13.62 -6.60
CA ALA A 130 -13.61 -13.25 -7.75
C ALA A 130 -12.77 -13.29 -9.03
N GLY A 131 -13.28 -13.97 -10.07
CA GLY A 131 -12.58 -14.10 -11.35
C GLY A 131 -13.13 -15.25 -12.17
N PRO A 132 -12.50 -15.56 -13.32
CA PRO A 132 -12.86 -16.73 -14.12
C PRO A 132 -12.78 -18.03 -13.31
N PRO A 133 -13.72 -18.98 -13.55
CA PRO A 133 -13.80 -20.21 -12.75
C PRO A 133 -12.50 -21.03 -12.69
N ASP A 134 -11.72 -21.03 -13.76
CA ASP A 134 -10.45 -21.76 -13.82
C ASP A 134 -9.38 -21.14 -12.91
N LEU A 135 -9.29 -19.80 -12.86
CA LEU A 135 -8.39 -19.10 -11.95
C LEU A 135 -8.84 -19.25 -10.49
N VAL A 136 -10.14 -19.16 -10.21
CA VAL A 136 -10.67 -19.39 -8.87
C VAL A 136 -10.34 -20.80 -8.39
N ARG A 137 -10.51 -21.84 -9.25
CA ARG A 137 -10.11 -23.21 -8.91
C ARG A 137 -8.60 -23.34 -8.65
N ALA A 138 -7.77 -22.74 -9.52
CA ALA A 138 -6.32 -22.77 -9.34
C ALA A 138 -5.90 -22.10 -8.04
N ALA A 139 -6.46 -20.94 -7.71
CA ALA A 139 -6.22 -20.22 -6.48
C ALA A 139 -6.68 -21.01 -5.24
N THR A 140 -7.88 -21.62 -5.30
CA THR A 140 -8.40 -22.48 -4.23
C THR A 140 -7.49 -23.69 -4.00
N SER A 141 -7.08 -24.36 -5.08
CA SER A 141 -6.15 -25.50 -5.00
C SER A 141 -4.80 -25.08 -4.42
N GLN A 142 -4.26 -23.94 -4.85
CA GLN A 142 -3.01 -23.39 -4.33
C GLN A 142 -3.13 -23.03 -2.83
N HIS A 143 -4.24 -22.43 -2.42
CA HIS A 143 -4.52 -22.12 -1.01
C HIS A 143 -4.49 -23.37 -0.11
N HIS A 144 -5.03 -24.47 -0.58
CA HIS A 144 -5.01 -25.74 0.17
C HIS A 144 -3.62 -26.32 0.37
N THR A 145 -2.63 -25.92 -0.45
CA THR A 145 -1.24 -26.34 -0.22
C THR A 145 -0.57 -25.59 0.93
N GLY A 146 -1.11 -24.44 1.33
CA GLY A 146 -0.52 -23.54 2.32
C GLY A 146 0.74 -22.79 1.85
N ALA A 147 1.18 -23.02 0.61
CA ALA A 147 2.37 -22.41 0.04
C ALA A 147 2.01 -21.33 -0.99
N THR A 148 2.87 -20.35 -1.18
CA THR A 148 2.73 -19.34 -2.23
C THR A 148 3.03 -19.94 -3.59
N GLY A 149 2.14 -19.75 -4.59
CA GLY A 149 2.33 -20.26 -5.95
C GLY A 149 3.30 -19.45 -6.81
N ALA A 150 3.51 -18.15 -6.49
CA ALA A 150 4.34 -17.22 -7.26
C ALA A 150 5.27 -16.43 -6.32
N PRO A 151 6.33 -17.07 -5.77
CA PRO A 151 7.25 -16.41 -4.83
C PRO A 151 7.95 -15.20 -5.46
N GLU A 152 8.22 -15.22 -6.76
CA GLU A 152 8.84 -14.12 -7.50
C GLU A 152 7.98 -12.84 -7.54
N LEU A 153 6.70 -12.92 -7.26
CA LEU A 153 5.81 -11.76 -7.08
C LEU A 153 5.63 -11.42 -5.59
N VAL A 154 5.49 -12.43 -4.75
CA VAL A 154 5.15 -12.24 -3.33
C VAL A 154 6.35 -11.75 -2.52
N ASP A 155 7.56 -12.25 -2.79
CA ASP A 155 8.73 -11.83 -2.01
C ASP A 155 9.09 -10.34 -2.21
N PRO A 156 9.11 -9.79 -3.44
CA PRO A 156 9.21 -8.34 -3.62
C PRO A 156 8.02 -7.58 -3.00
N ALA A 157 6.79 -8.12 -3.11
CA ALA A 157 5.60 -7.48 -2.54
C ALA A 157 5.68 -7.36 -1.01
N LYS A 158 6.21 -8.34 -0.30
CA LYS A 158 6.41 -8.29 1.17
C LYS A 158 7.27 -7.11 1.60
N LEU A 159 8.25 -6.70 0.77
CA LEU A 159 9.16 -5.60 1.08
C LEU A 159 8.46 -4.23 1.02
N VAL A 160 7.45 -4.09 0.16
CA VAL A 160 6.78 -2.79 -0.10
C VAL A 160 5.40 -2.69 0.53
N ALA A 161 4.67 -3.80 0.68
CA ALA A 161 3.29 -3.82 1.14
C ALA A 161 3.09 -3.31 2.57
N ALA A 162 4.11 -3.45 3.44
CA ALA A 162 4.06 -2.96 4.82
C ALA A 162 4.01 -1.43 4.90
N ALA A 163 4.65 -0.74 3.95
CA ALA A 163 4.87 0.70 4.00
C ALA A 163 3.93 1.48 3.07
N LYS A 164 3.33 0.83 2.06
CA LYS A 164 2.60 1.50 0.99
C LYS A 164 1.18 0.97 0.85
N PRO A 165 0.16 1.87 0.78
CA PRO A 165 -1.24 1.46 0.63
C PRO A 165 -1.56 0.82 -0.72
N ILE A 166 -0.78 1.13 -1.76
CA ILE A 166 -0.91 0.56 -3.09
C ILE A 166 0.46 0.08 -3.55
N TRP A 167 0.51 -1.15 -4.04
CA TRP A 167 1.71 -1.71 -4.64
C TRP A 167 1.35 -2.61 -5.82
N ILE A 168 2.25 -2.69 -6.79
CA ILE A 168 2.17 -3.58 -7.94
C ILE A 168 3.53 -4.24 -8.09
N VAL A 169 3.56 -5.54 -8.33
CA VAL A 169 4.76 -6.29 -8.71
C VAL A 169 4.50 -6.96 -10.04
N VAL A 170 5.39 -6.73 -10.99
CA VAL A 170 5.38 -7.36 -12.31
C VAL A 170 6.60 -8.27 -12.40
N ARG A 171 6.39 -9.51 -12.77
CA ARG A 171 7.48 -10.45 -13.06
C ARG A 171 8.25 -10.00 -14.31
N GLY A 172 9.55 -10.14 -14.30
CA GLY A 172 10.37 -9.87 -15.48
C GLY A 172 10.20 -10.92 -16.59
N GLY A 173 10.66 -10.57 -17.77
CA GLY A 173 10.59 -11.47 -18.93
C GLY A 173 9.17 -11.71 -19.49
N VAL A 174 8.16 -10.96 -19.02
CA VAL A 174 6.77 -11.12 -19.44
C VAL A 174 6.37 -10.08 -20.48
N THR A 175 5.40 -10.44 -21.33
CA THR A 175 4.73 -9.50 -22.22
C THR A 175 3.32 -9.24 -21.69
N LEU A 176 3.04 -8.00 -21.31
CA LEU A 176 1.71 -7.55 -20.90
C LEU A 176 0.89 -7.13 -22.13
N PRO A 177 -0.43 -7.26 -22.13
CA PRO A 177 -1.31 -6.83 -23.24
C PRO A 177 -1.48 -5.31 -23.26
N LEU A 178 -0.34 -4.59 -23.36
CA LEU A 178 -0.30 -3.13 -23.41
C LEU A 178 -0.53 -2.67 -24.85
N GLY A 179 -1.45 -1.72 -25.06
CA GLY A 179 -1.74 -1.14 -26.37
C GLY A 179 -1.00 0.17 -26.63
N GLY A 180 -1.02 0.62 -27.88
CA GLY A 180 -0.48 1.94 -28.28
C GLY A 180 0.98 2.15 -27.89
N ASN A 181 1.29 3.32 -27.36
CA ASN A 181 2.63 3.71 -26.94
C ASN A 181 3.15 2.89 -25.73
N ALA A 182 2.25 2.36 -24.92
CA ALA A 182 2.60 1.54 -23.75
C ALA A 182 3.16 0.17 -24.14
N ALA A 183 2.93 -0.32 -25.37
CA ALA A 183 3.50 -1.57 -25.86
C ALA A 183 5.05 -1.59 -25.79
N ASN A 184 5.69 -0.44 -25.94
CA ASN A 184 7.15 -0.30 -25.84
C ASN A 184 7.69 -0.61 -24.43
N LEU A 185 6.86 -0.52 -23.37
CA LEU A 185 7.24 -0.84 -22.01
C LEU A 185 7.52 -2.35 -21.85
N ASN A 186 6.92 -3.21 -22.67
CA ASN A 186 7.21 -4.65 -22.65
C ASN A 186 8.70 -4.94 -22.87
N ARG A 187 9.36 -4.18 -23.75
CA ARG A 187 10.81 -4.34 -23.97
C ARG A 187 11.61 -4.06 -22.70
N LEU A 188 11.19 -3.08 -21.92
CA LEU A 188 11.81 -2.75 -20.64
C LEU A 188 11.59 -3.87 -19.61
N LEU A 189 10.38 -4.44 -19.54
CA LEU A 189 10.07 -5.55 -18.64
C LEU A 189 10.90 -6.80 -18.94
N HIS A 190 11.24 -7.06 -20.21
CA HIS A 190 12.10 -8.20 -20.58
C HIS A 190 13.54 -8.10 -20.03
N ALA A 191 14.02 -6.87 -19.76
CA ALA A 191 15.35 -6.62 -19.21
C ALA A 191 15.39 -6.68 -17.66
N THR A 192 14.26 -6.99 -17.00
CA THR A 192 14.17 -7.01 -15.54
C THR A 192 13.97 -8.42 -14.98
N SER A 193 14.33 -8.64 -13.72
CA SER A 193 13.89 -9.81 -12.95
C SER A 193 12.49 -9.58 -12.39
N HIS A 194 12.23 -8.38 -11.90
CA HIS A 194 10.91 -7.88 -11.51
C HIS A 194 10.89 -6.35 -11.49
N THR A 195 9.70 -5.78 -11.55
CA THR A 195 9.45 -4.35 -11.37
C THR A 195 8.40 -4.17 -10.28
N THR A 196 8.68 -3.29 -9.32
CA THR A 196 7.71 -2.88 -8.30
C THR A 196 7.25 -1.47 -8.57
N ILE A 197 5.96 -1.21 -8.39
CA ILE A 197 5.38 0.14 -8.41
C ILE A 197 4.67 0.33 -7.08
N THR A 198 4.89 1.44 -6.42
CA THR A 198 4.19 1.80 -5.19
C THR A 198 3.56 3.17 -5.31
N VAL A 199 2.41 3.34 -4.66
CA VAL A 199 1.73 4.62 -4.57
C VAL A 199 1.45 4.93 -3.11
N GLU A 200 1.83 6.12 -2.68
CA GLU A 200 1.50 6.67 -1.38
C GLU A 200 0.51 7.81 -1.55
N LEU A 201 -0.49 7.83 -0.68
CA LEU A 201 -1.58 8.80 -0.71
C LEU A 201 -1.55 9.60 0.59
N ARG A 202 -1.03 10.82 0.50
CA ARG A 202 -1.04 11.80 1.61
C ARG A 202 -1.82 13.04 1.16
N ASP A 203 -1.22 14.23 1.25
CA ASP A 203 -1.75 15.44 0.62
C ASP A 203 -1.44 15.49 -0.88
N SER A 204 -0.48 14.69 -1.31
CA SER A 204 -0.05 14.42 -2.69
C SER A 204 -0.21 12.94 -3.03
N VAL A 205 0.00 12.62 -4.29
CA VAL A 205 0.15 11.26 -4.81
C VAL A 205 1.63 11.07 -5.14
N ASP A 206 2.29 10.19 -4.39
CA ASP A 206 3.70 9.86 -4.60
C ASP A 206 3.78 8.48 -5.27
N LEU A 207 4.33 8.45 -6.47
CA LEU A 207 4.51 7.28 -7.31
C LEU A 207 5.99 6.91 -7.32
N GLU A 208 6.32 5.68 -6.98
CA GLU A 208 7.67 5.13 -7.08
C GLU A 208 7.64 3.85 -7.90
N LEU A 209 8.54 3.74 -8.88
CA LEU A 209 8.81 2.50 -9.61
C LEU A 209 10.26 2.09 -9.34
N THR A 210 10.46 0.83 -9.00
CA THR A 210 11.79 0.23 -8.86
C THR A 210 11.88 -0.97 -9.80
N ALA A 211 12.76 -0.92 -10.79
CA ALA A 211 13.05 -2.00 -11.71
C ALA A 211 14.38 -2.65 -11.33
N LEU A 212 14.35 -3.92 -10.95
CA LEU A 212 15.55 -4.73 -10.74
C LEU A 212 15.93 -5.41 -12.06
N CYS A 213 16.91 -4.88 -12.76
CA CYS A 213 17.37 -5.40 -14.04
C CYS A 213 18.23 -6.66 -13.88
N LEU A 214 18.37 -7.46 -14.94
CA LEU A 214 19.13 -8.70 -14.92
C LEU A 214 20.63 -8.43 -14.78
N THR A 215 21.14 -7.41 -15.46
CA THR A 215 22.54 -7.00 -15.42
C THR A 215 22.68 -5.47 -15.24
N PRO A 216 23.86 -4.97 -14.84
CA PRO A 216 24.13 -3.51 -14.84
C PRO A 216 24.03 -2.88 -16.23
N GLY A 217 24.29 -3.64 -17.29
CA GLY A 217 24.11 -3.24 -18.68
C GLY A 217 22.64 -2.98 -19.01
N ASP A 218 21.77 -3.92 -18.64
CA ASP A 218 20.32 -3.80 -18.79
C ASP A 218 19.78 -2.58 -18.01
N GLY A 219 20.31 -2.34 -16.81
CA GLY A 219 19.95 -1.17 -16.01
C GLY A 219 20.26 0.16 -16.71
N ARG A 220 21.40 0.25 -17.39
CA ARG A 220 21.75 1.43 -18.21
C ARG A 220 20.82 1.58 -19.41
N GLU A 221 20.55 0.50 -20.12
CA GLU A 221 19.65 0.53 -21.28
C GLU A 221 18.23 0.89 -20.87
N PHE A 222 17.75 0.34 -19.75
CA PHE A 222 16.45 0.67 -19.16
C PHE A 222 16.35 2.18 -18.85
N GLU A 223 17.32 2.72 -18.11
CA GLU A 223 17.37 4.16 -17.77
C GLU A 223 17.35 5.04 -19.03
N GLN A 224 18.22 4.75 -20.00
CA GLN A 224 18.32 5.54 -21.24
C GLN A 224 17.05 5.48 -22.07
N SER A 225 16.47 4.27 -22.22
CA SER A 225 15.24 4.07 -22.97
C SER A 225 14.06 4.80 -22.30
N LEU A 226 13.96 4.73 -20.97
CA LEU A 226 12.89 5.41 -20.26
C LEU A 226 13.03 6.94 -20.37
N ARG A 227 14.24 7.50 -20.22
CA ARG A 227 14.49 8.94 -20.44
C ARG A 227 14.10 9.37 -21.85
N ALA A 228 14.43 8.58 -22.87
CA ALA A 228 14.06 8.86 -24.24
C ALA A 228 12.53 8.85 -24.44
N ILE A 229 11.84 7.84 -23.91
CA ILE A 229 10.37 7.73 -23.96
C ILE A 229 9.72 8.96 -23.30
N LEU A 230 10.16 9.34 -22.09
CA LEU A 230 9.60 10.48 -21.37
C LEU A 230 9.87 11.81 -22.09
N THR A 231 11.05 11.99 -22.69
CA THR A 231 11.38 13.18 -23.48
C THR A 231 10.47 13.29 -24.70
N LEU A 232 10.29 12.21 -25.44
CA LEU A 232 9.38 12.15 -26.60
C LEU A 232 7.93 12.38 -26.20
N ALA A 233 7.49 11.74 -25.09
CA ALA A 233 6.13 11.91 -24.58
C ALA A 233 5.87 13.36 -24.14
N ALA A 234 6.82 14.00 -23.46
CA ALA A 234 6.70 15.41 -23.07
C ALA A 234 6.64 16.34 -24.28
N ALA A 235 7.46 16.11 -25.33
CA ALA A 235 7.42 16.87 -26.56
C ALA A 235 6.11 16.67 -27.34
N ALA A 236 5.62 15.44 -27.43
CA ALA A 236 4.34 15.14 -28.09
C ALA A 236 3.14 15.80 -27.40
N ASN A 237 3.26 16.12 -26.12
CA ASN A 237 2.20 16.72 -25.30
C ASN A 237 2.42 18.21 -24.99
N GLU A 238 3.21 18.93 -25.76
CA GLU A 238 3.46 20.39 -25.55
C GLU A 238 2.19 21.23 -25.54
N ARG A 239 1.14 20.80 -26.24
CA ARG A 239 -0.19 21.44 -26.22
C ARG A 239 -0.95 21.24 -24.91
N GLN A 240 -0.48 20.34 -24.03
CA GLN A 240 -1.00 20.07 -22.70
C GLN A 240 0.09 20.41 -21.68
N PRO A 241 0.29 21.68 -21.31
CA PRO A 241 1.46 22.12 -20.54
C PRO A 241 1.54 21.46 -19.17
N GLY A 242 0.39 21.13 -18.53
CA GLY A 242 0.34 20.39 -17.27
C GLY A 242 0.93 18.99 -17.39
N LEU A 243 0.51 18.23 -18.40
CA LEU A 243 1.01 16.88 -18.66
C LEU A 243 2.50 16.89 -19.04
N ALA A 244 2.89 17.81 -19.93
CA ALA A 244 4.30 17.97 -20.32
C ALA A 244 5.19 18.31 -19.11
N ALA A 245 4.73 19.15 -18.18
CA ALA A 245 5.42 19.47 -16.95
C ALA A 245 5.55 18.26 -16.02
N LEU A 246 4.49 17.47 -15.86
CA LEU A 246 4.50 16.23 -15.07
C LEU A 246 5.52 15.23 -15.64
N LEU A 247 5.52 15.00 -16.95
CA LEU A 247 6.45 14.08 -17.60
C LEU A 247 7.92 14.52 -17.44
N ARG A 248 8.19 15.84 -17.47
CA ARG A 248 9.53 16.38 -17.21
C ARG A 248 9.92 16.31 -15.73
N GLY A 249 8.96 16.30 -14.82
CA GLY A 249 9.15 16.20 -13.37
C GLY A 249 9.47 14.78 -12.88
N ILE A 250 9.39 13.77 -13.75
CA ILE A 250 9.73 12.39 -13.38
C ILE A 250 11.23 12.29 -13.14
N GLU A 251 11.60 11.93 -11.92
CA GLU A 251 12.99 11.69 -11.55
C GLU A 251 13.36 10.24 -11.86
N ILE A 252 14.53 10.04 -12.49
CA ILE A 252 15.10 8.71 -12.76
C ILE A 252 16.50 8.66 -12.17
N ARG A 253 16.74 7.66 -11.33
CA ARG A 253 18.05 7.36 -10.73
C ARG A 253 18.39 5.90 -10.98
N ARG A 254 19.66 5.60 -11.18
CA ARG A 254 20.14 4.23 -11.31
C ARG A 254 21.25 3.96 -10.30
N GLU A 255 21.13 2.83 -9.64
CA GLU A 255 22.14 2.29 -8.73
C GLU A 255 22.46 0.85 -9.22
N ASP A 256 23.64 0.71 -9.83
CA ASP A 256 24.08 -0.54 -10.44
C ASP A 256 23.05 -1.09 -11.43
N ARG A 257 22.36 -2.19 -11.10
CA ARG A 257 21.30 -2.82 -11.89
C ARG A 257 19.88 -2.40 -11.49
N THR A 258 19.74 -1.53 -10.49
CA THR A 258 18.43 -1.06 -10.03
C THR A 258 18.14 0.33 -10.59
N VAL A 259 16.97 0.48 -11.21
CA VAL A 259 16.48 1.77 -11.70
C VAL A 259 15.30 2.20 -10.86
N HIS A 260 15.40 3.40 -10.29
CA HIS A 260 14.35 4.05 -9.50
C HIS A 260 13.74 5.17 -10.30
N VAL A 261 12.42 5.23 -10.32
CA VAL A 261 11.64 6.29 -10.96
C VAL A 261 10.69 6.85 -9.93
N ALA A 262 10.66 8.16 -9.76
CA ALA A 262 9.79 8.82 -8.80
C ALA A 262 9.02 9.96 -9.43
N LEU A 263 7.78 10.12 -9.03
CA LEU A 263 6.91 11.23 -9.39
C LEU A 263 6.02 11.60 -8.20
N THR A 264 6.07 12.86 -7.79
CA THR A 264 5.11 13.45 -6.85
C THR A 264 4.18 14.38 -7.62
N THR A 265 2.87 14.21 -7.44
CA THR A 265 1.87 15.02 -8.12
C THR A 265 0.65 15.29 -7.25
N ALA A 266 -0.10 16.35 -7.57
CA ALA A 266 -1.44 16.54 -7.04
C ALA A 266 -2.42 15.52 -7.67
N PRO A 267 -3.59 15.27 -7.08
CA PRO A 267 -4.60 14.34 -7.63
C PRO A 267 -5.00 14.63 -9.07
N ASP A 268 -5.11 15.92 -9.42
CA ASP A 268 -5.45 16.35 -10.79
C ASP A 268 -4.38 15.95 -11.82
N GLY A 269 -3.10 15.89 -11.40
CA GLY A 269 -2.02 15.43 -12.25
C GLY A 269 -2.10 13.93 -12.52
N LEU A 270 -2.58 13.14 -11.54
CA LEU A 270 -2.85 11.71 -11.77
C LEU A 270 -3.93 11.51 -12.83
N ASP A 271 -5.01 12.31 -12.81
CA ASP A 271 -6.06 12.25 -13.84
C ASP A 271 -5.51 12.56 -15.24
N GLN A 272 -4.62 13.55 -15.34
CA GLN A 272 -3.96 13.91 -16.61
C GLN A 272 -3.09 12.75 -17.12
N LEU A 273 -2.34 12.08 -16.24
CA LEU A 273 -1.53 10.91 -16.61
C LEU A 273 -2.42 9.75 -17.08
N LEU A 274 -3.49 9.44 -16.34
CA LEU A 274 -4.39 8.32 -16.69
C LEU A 274 -5.11 8.53 -18.05
N ARG A 275 -5.37 9.77 -18.44
CA ARG A 275 -5.98 10.08 -19.75
C ARG A 275 -4.97 10.08 -20.90
N ALA A 276 -3.67 10.12 -20.62
CA ALA A 276 -2.62 10.16 -21.63
C ALA A 276 -2.23 8.77 -22.14
N PHE A 277 -2.61 7.71 -21.43
CA PHE A 277 -2.34 6.30 -21.73
C PHE A 277 -3.61 5.52 -21.97
#